data_de24292d17e9d0dc4334d52b9df6c192
#
_entry.id   de24292d17e9d0dc4334d52b9df6c192
#
_cell.length_a   1.000
_cell.length_b   1.000
_cell.length_c   1.000
_cell.angle_alpha   90.00
_cell.angle_beta   90.00
_cell.angle_gamma   90.00
#
_symmetry.space_group_name_H-M   'P 1'
#
loop_
_entity.id
_entity.type
_entity.pdbx_description
1 polymer ?
#
loop_
_entity_poly.entity_id
_entity_poly.type
_entity_poly.pdbx_seq_one_letter_code
_entity_poly.pdbx_strand_id
1 'polypeptide(L)'
;MSKLWERGRVYRWTRSYVNLCTRMSYSSLVVSGKENLPSDGAVILAPNHCNTLMDALVVLQASNNITTFGARADMFRNSKTVAAILRWLKIVPLARSRDGRAAVADNINIFNEVVDVLEHNAAFCMFVEGTHRPKRSLLPIKKGVFRLAALAKEKLDKPVYIVPVGLEYGDYFRYMSTARISYGDPILFDENADTADLSQILHDRIASLITYFPDDENYEKNYAEYQRLHQPKLKWWMIPVAILSLPVFVALSIALSPLLLLTAIIKGRLKDKTWMNTVRFSVRFLFTPVIWALHSLFYLILNFYNKLINIFAL
;
A
#
# COMPACT_ATOMS: atom_id res chain seq x y z
N MET A 1 20.82 -14.08 10.93
CA MET A 1 19.88 -13.19 10.23
C MET A 1 19.72 -11.93 11.07
N SER A 2 19.66 -10.73 10.47
CA SER A 2 19.34 -9.51 11.24
C SER A 2 17.93 -9.62 11.80
N LYS A 3 17.72 -9.16 13.02
CA LYS A 3 16.39 -9.16 13.65
C LYS A 3 15.42 -8.27 12.87
N LEU A 4 14.12 -8.57 12.90
CA LEU A 4 13.11 -7.85 12.14
C LEU A 4 13.00 -6.37 12.52
N TRP A 5 13.32 -6.03 13.75
CA TRP A 5 13.29 -4.66 14.29
C TRP A 5 14.62 -3.89 14.16
N GLU A 6 15.69 -4.50 13.60
CA GLU A 6 16.98 -3.83 13.43
C GLU A 6 17.06 -3.04 12.12
N ARG A 7 17.69 -1.85 12.15
CA ARG A 7 17.96 -1.00 10.98
C ARG A 7 19.43 -1.03 10.58
N GLY A 8 19.84 -2.03 9.80
CA GLY A 8 21.18 -2.01 9.19
C GLY A 8 21.36 -0.82 8.21
N ARG A 9 22.63 -0.43 7.95
CA ARG A 9 22.94 0.69 7.02
C ARG A 9 22.35 0.44 5.62
N VAL A 10 22.52 -0.76 5.07
CA VAL A 10 22.02 -1.13 3.74
C VAL A 10 20.50 -1.05 3.70
N TYR A 11 19.79 -1.54 4.73
CA TYR A 11 18.35 -1.43 4.81
C TYR A 11 17.88 0.03 4.80
N ARG A 12 18.54 0.94 5.52
CA ARG A 12 18.21 2.37 5.53
C ARG A 12 18.34 2.99 4.13
N TRP A 13 19.44 2.72 3.43
CA TRP A 13 19.64 3.18 2.05
C TRP A 13 18.56 2.64 1.10
N THR A 14 18.30 1.34 1.15
CA THR A 14 17.26 0.70 0.33
C THR A 14 15.89 1.29 0.63
N ARG A 15 15.54 1.48 1.92
CA ARG A 15 14.28 2.11 2.31
C ARG A 15 14.17 3.54 1.78
N SER A 16 15.22 4.34 1.87
CA SER A 16 15.22 5.71 1.33
C SER A 16 14.99 5.72 -0.19
N TYR A 17 15.62 4.80 -0.90
CA TYR A 17 15.44 4.64 -2.34
C TYR A 17 14.03 4.14 -2.70
N VAL A 18 13.50 3.15 -1.99
CA VAL A 18 12.11 2.69 -2.14
C VAL A 18 11.13 3.84 -1.89
N ASN A 19 11.34 4.61 -0.84
CA ASN A 19 10.51 5.77 -0.50
C ASN A 19 10.53 6.82 -1.61
N LEU A 20 11.70 7.13 -2.18
CA LEU A 20 11.83 8.03 -3.32
C LEU A 20 11.01 7.51 -4.52
N CYS A 21 11.19 6.25 -4.91
CA CYS A 21 10.46 5.65 -6.02
C CYS A 21 8.95 5.60 -5.78
N THR A 22 8.53 5.36 -4.53
CA THR A 22 7.11 5.39 -4.12
C THR A 22 6.54 6.79 -4.28
N ARG A 23 7.21 7.81 -3.75
CA ARG A 23 6.78 9.20 -3.89
C ARG A 23 6.67 9.64 -5.35
N MET A 24 7.62 9.23 -6.18
CA MET A 24 7.60 9.49 -7.64
C MET A 24 6.51 8.71 -8.38
N SER A 25 5.84 7.76 -7.75
CA SER A 25 4.74 6.99 -8.37
C SER A 25 3.40 7.72 -8.30
N TYR A 26 3.31 8.77 -7.49
CA TYR A 26 2.09 9.54 -7.25
C TYR A 26 2.29 11.02 -7.56
N SER A 27 1.27 11.67 -8.09
CA SER A 27 1.26 13.12 -8.29
C SER A 27 1.17 13.87 -6.96
N SER A 28 0.50 13.25 -5.98
CA SER A 28 0.42 13.72 -4.61
C SER A 28 0.30 12.51 -3.68
N LEU A 29 1.04 12.52 -2.58
CA LEU A 29 0.92 11.56 -1.50
C LEU A 29 0.70 12.35 -0.20
N VAL A 30 -0.52 12.25 0.34
CA VAL A 30 -0.95 12.98 1.54
C VAL A 30 -0.98 12.02 2.71
N VAL A 31 -0.45 12.44 3.83
CA VAL A 31 -0.43 11.69 5.10
C VAL A 31 -1.13 12.52 6.16
N SER A 32 -2.11 11.95 6.85
CA SER A 32 -2.87 12.59 7.93
C SER A 32 -3.05 11.69 9.14
N GLY A 33 -3.33 12.26 10.29
CA GLY A 33 -3.61 11.53 11.53
C GLY A 33 -2.37 10.88 12.16
N LYS A 34 -1.13 11.29 11.81
CA LYS A 34 0.08 10.73 12.44
C LYS A 34 0.15 10.97 13.94
N GLU A 35 -0.47 12.02 14.40
CA GLU A 35 -0.64 12.38 15.80
C GLU A 35 -1.42 11.33 16.60
N ASN A 36 -2.23 10.51 15.91
CA ASN A 36 -2.99 9.42 16.53
C ASN A 36 -2.15 8.17 16.80
N LEU A 37 -0.89 8.13 16.33
CA LEU A 37 -0.05 6.96 16.55
C LEU A 37 0.42 6.91 18.01
N PRO A 38 0.07 5.84 18.77
CA PRO A 38 0.51 5.68 20.15
C PRO A 38 2.03 5.61 20.25
N SER A 39 2.59 6.23 21.28
CA SER A 39 4.03 6.21 21.59
C SER A 39 4.38 5.30 22.79
N ASP A 40 3.37 4.90 23.55
CA ASP A 40 3.48 4.20 24.83
C ASP A 40 3.18 2.71 24.79
N GLY A 41 2.88 2.16 23.59
CA GLY A 41 2.44 0.78 23.45
C GLY A 41 2.90 0.08 22.18
N ALA A 42 2.47 -1.16 22.05
CA ALA A 42 2.64 -1.98 20.88
C ALA A 42 1.63 -1.56 19.79
N VAL A 43 2.10 -1.26 18.58
CA VAL A 43 1.28 -0.72 17.50
C VAL A 43 1.10 -1.73 16.38
N ILE A 44 -0.15 -2.13 16.14
CA ILE A 44 -0.57 -2.96 15.01
C ILE A 44 -1.35 -2.06 14.04
N LEU A 45 -0.75 -1.73 12.90
CA LEU A 45 -1.40 -0.99 11.84
C LEU A 45 -2.36 -1.91 11.06
N ALA A 46 -3.60 -1.49 10.92
CA ALA A 46 -4.70 -2.26 10.34
C ALA A 46 -5.29 -1.54 9.10
N PRO A 47 -4.57 -1.50 7.96
CA PRO A 47 -5.07 -0.86 6.74
C PRO A 47 -6.07 -1.72 5.96
N ASN A 48 -6.94 -1.04 5.17
CA ASN A 48 -7.61 -1.66 4.03
C ASN A 48 -6.62 -2.03 2.92
N HIS A 49 -7.04 -2.88 1.96
CA HIS A 49 -6.15 -3.39 0.91
C HIS A 49 -6.77 -3.25 -0.49
N CYS A 50 -6.32 -2.26 -1.25
CA CYS A 50 -6.94 -1.90 -2.53
C CYS A 50 -5.97 -1.79 -3.73
N ASN A 51 -4.63 -1.75 -3.51
CA ASN A 51 -3.64 -1.55 -4.58
C ASN A 51 -2.38 -2.41 -4.40
N THR A 52 -2.55 -3.65 -4.02
CA THR A 52 -1.49 -4.69 -3.93
C THR A 52 -0.24 -4.24 -3.18
N LEU A 53 0.96 -4.36 -3.79
CA LEU A 53 2.24 -3.93 -3.20
C LEU A 53 2.26 -2.43 -2.90
N MET A 54 1.56 -1.62 -3.71
CA MET A 54 1.58 -0.16 -3.54
C MET A 54 1.02 0.28 -2.19
N ASP A 55 0.06 -0.47 -1.62
CA ASP A 55 -0.48 -0.20 -0.28
C ASP A 55 0.61 -0.30 0.79
N ALA A 56 1.40 -1.39 0.76
CA ALA A 56 2.52 -1.56 1.68
C ALA A 56 3.59 -0.48 1.51
N LEU A 57 3.86 -0.05 0.28
CA LEU A 57 4.84 1.00 -0.01
C LEU A 57 4.36 2.37 0.47
N VAL A 58 3.07 2.68 0.35
CA VAL A 58 2.47 3.92 0.88
C VAL A 58 2.53 3.93 2.41
N VAL A 59 2.19 2.83 3.08
CA VAL A 59 2.35 2.70 4.54
C VAL A 59 3.82 2.86 4.94
N LEU A 60 4.75 2.19 4.24
CA LEU A 60 6.19 2.30 4.50
C LEU A 60 6.70 3.73 4.36
N GLN A 61 6.25 4.44 3.31
CA GLN A 61 6.59 5.85 3.05
C GLN A 61 6.07 6.78 4.15
N ALA A 62 4.87 6.51 4.66
CA ALA A 62 4.25 7.31 5.70
C ALA A 62 4.83 7.05 7.10
N SER A 63 5.41 5.88 7.33
CA SER A 63 5.95 5.47 8.63
C SER A 63 7.30 6.09 8.93
N ASN A 64 7.44 6.70 10.12
CA ASN A 64 8.74 7.18 10.61
C ASN A 64 9.55 6.05 11.27
N ASN A 65 8.87 5.08 11.89
CA ASN A 65 9.45 3.94 12.59
C ASN A 65 9.66 2.73 11.68
N ILE A 66 10.33 1.70 12.20
CA ILE A 66 10.38 0.39 11.55
C ILE A 66 8.96 -0.14 11.51
N THR A 67 8.54 -0.56 10.33
CA THR A 67 7.28 -1.27 10.13
C THR A 67 7.59 -2.60 9.48
N THR A 68 7.17 -3.68 10.13
CA THR A 68 7.21 -5.04 9.58
C THR A 68 5.86 -5.35 8.97
N PHE A 69 5.85 -6.05 7.85
CA PHE A 69 4.63 -6.33 7.08
C PHE A 69 4.33 -7.81 7.03
N GLY A 70 3.06 -8.17 7.16
CA GLY A 70 2.57 -9.50 6.83
C GLY A 70 2.29 -9.63 5.32
N ALA A 71 2.84 -10.65 4.67
CA ALA A 71 2.52 -10.99 3.28
C ALA A 71 2.13 -12.46 3.14
N ARG A 72 1.57 -12.82 1.98
CA ARG A 72 1.12 -14.18 1.68
C ARG A 72 2.23 -15.21 1.84
N ALA A 73 1.97 -16.26 2.60
CA ALA A 73 2.95 -17.32 2.87
C ALA A 73 3.44 -18.07 1.61
N ASP A 74 2.59 -18.18 0.57
CA ASP A 74 2.95 -18.80 -0.71
C ASP A 74 4.09 -18.08 -1.44
N MET A 75 4.26 -16.77 -1.25
CA MET A 75 5.38 -16.00 -1.83
C MET A 75 6.76 -16.44 -1.29
N PHE A 76 6.80 -17.03 -0.09
CA PHE A 76 8.02 -17.48 0.55
C PHE A 76 8.39 -18.93 0.18
N ARG A 77 7.47 -19.69 -0.41
CA ARG A 77 7.67 -21.11 -0.72
C ARG A 77 8.39 -21.35 -2.03
N ASN A 78 8.31 -20.42 -2.99
CA ASN A 78 8.80 -20.61 -4.35
C ASN A 78 10.33 -20.56 -4.47
N SER A 79 11.02 -19.85 -3.55
CA SER A 79 12.50 -19.72 -3.60
C SER A 79 13.04 -19.30 -2.24
N LYS A 80 14.06 -20.01 -1.76
CA LYS A 80 14.77 -19.64 -0.51
C LYS A 80 15.39 -18.24 -0.60
N THR A 81 15.91 -17.86 -1.78
CA THR A 81 16.48 -16.53 -2.01
C THR A 81 15.40 -15.45 -1.89
N VAL A 82 14.23 -15.65 -2.53
CA VAL A 82 13.11 -14.71 -2.42
C VAL A 82 12.63 -14.59 -0.96
N ALA A 83 12.50 -15.72 -0.27
CA ALA A 83 12.14 -15.72 1.15
C ALA A 83 13.15 -14.95 2.02
N ALA A 84 14.44 -15.11 1.77
CA ALA A 84 15.49 -14.37 2.48
C ALA A 84 15.43 -12.87 2.19
N ILE A 85 15.21 -12.46 0.94
CA ILE A 85 15.04 -11.05 0.54
C ILE A 85 13.80 -10.44 1.21
N LEU A 86 12.66 -11.13 1.18
CA LEU A 86 11.43 -10.65 1.82
C LEU A 86 11.62 -10.46 3.33
N ARG A 87 12.24 -11.42 4.01
CA ARG A 87 12.55 -11.28 5.44
C ARG A 87 13.53 -10.13 5.72
N TRP A 88 14.54 -9.95 4.87
CA TRP A 88 15.45 -8.81 4.98
C TRP A 88 14.72 -7.47 4.80
N LEU A 89 13.71 -7.42 3.93
CA LEU A 89 12.80 -6.28 3.76
C LEU A 89 11.79 -6.12 4.91
N LYS A 90 11.89 -6.91 5.99
CA LYS A 90 10.98 -6.90 7.14
C LYS A 90 9.57 -7.36 6.80
N ILE A 91 9.48 -8.35 5.91
CA ILE A 91 8.21 -8.96 5.51
C ILE A 91 8.18 -10.38 6.04
N VAL A 92 7.08 -10.76 6.71
CA VAL A 92 6.87 -12.10 7.28
C VAL A 92 5.74 -12.85 6.56
N PRO A 93 5.82 -14.19 6.45
CA PRO A 93 4.78 -14.98 5.82
C PRO A 93 3.55 -15.11 6.73
N LEU A 94 2.35 -14.84 6.19
CA LEU A 94 1.09 -15.12 6.85
C LEU A 94 0.24 -16.04 5.98
N ALA A 95 -0.17 -17.16 6.55
CA ALA A 95 -1.11 -18.08 5.93
C ALA A 95 -2.56 -17.58 6.12
N ARG A 96 -3.36 -17.78 5.09
CA ARG A 96 -4.78 -17.40 5.05
C ARG A 96 -5.66 -18.64 5.23
N SER A 97 -6.94 -18.45 5.55
CA SER A 97 -7.89 -19.55 5.74
C SER A 97 -7.93 -20.54 4.58
N ARG A 98 -7.76 -20.07 3.35
CA ARG A 98 -7.70 -20.90 2.13
C ARG A 98 -6.41 -21.71 1.97
N ASP A 99 -5.37 -21.39 2.74
CA ASP A 99 -4.08 -22.11 2.69
C ASP A 99 -4.11 -23.37 3.57
N GLY A 100 -5.25 -23.64 4.23
CA GLY A 100 -5.50 -24.81 5.06
C GLY A 100 -5.32 -24.56 6.57
N ARG A 101 -5.99 -25.38 7.39
CA ARG A 101 -5.98 -25.21 8.87
C ARG A 101 -4.58 -25.34 9.48
N ALA A 102 -3.78 -26.28 9.01
CA ALA A 102 -2.41 -26.50 9.49
C ALA A 102 -1.53 -25.26 9.22
N ALA A 103 -1.60 -24.72 7.99
CA ALA A 103 -0.83 -23.53 7.63
C ALA A 103 -1.26 -22.29 8.45
N VAL A 104 -2.55 -22.17 8.80
CA VAL A 104 -3.04 -21.10 9.67
C VAL A 104 -2.60 -21.31 11.12
N ALA A 105 -2.50 -22.57 11.59
CA ALA A 105 -1.96 -22.88 12.92
C ALA A 105 -0.49 -22.46 13.05
N ASP A 106 0.32 -22.63 11.98
CA ASP A 106 1.72 -22.21 11.95
C ASP A 106 1.92 -20.69 12.07
N ASN A 107 0.87 -19.88 11.85
CA ASN A 107 0.94 -18.43 12.07
C ASN A 107 1.31 -18.08 13.53
N ILE A 108 1.09 -18.96 14.50
CA ILE A 108 1.47 -18.70 15.89
C ILE A 108 2.99 -18.46 16.03
N ASN A 109 3.81 -19.21 15.26
CA ASN A 109 5.26 -19.04 15.26
C ASN A 109 5.64 -17.67 14.68
N ILE A 110 4.96 -17.25 13.61
CA ILE A 110 5.18 -15.93 13.01
C ILE A 110 4.70 -14.82 13.94
N PHE A 111 3.57 -15.01 14.61
CA PHE A 111 3.08 -14.04 15.60
C PHE A 111 4.04 -13.87 16.77
N ASN A 112 4.72 -14.94 17.21
CA ASN A 112 5.78 -14.82 18.22
C ASN A 112 6.95 -13.95 17.73
N GLU A 113 7.37 -14.10 16.48
CA GLU A 113 8.38 -13.21 15.87
C GLU A 113 7.88 -11.76 15.80
N VAL A 114 6.58 -11.55 15.52
CA VAL A 114 5.97 -10.22 15.47
C VAL A 114 5.86 -9.60 16.86
N VAL A 115 5.59 -10.39 17.90
CA VAL A 115 5.60 -9.90 19.29
C VAL A 115 6.99 -9.36 19.68
N ASP A 116 8.09 -10.02 19.27
CA ASP A 116 9.46 -9.48 19.44
C ASP A 116 9.64 -8.13 18.71
N VAL A 117 9.05 -7.97 17.53
CA VAL A 117 9.05 -6.68 16.81
C VAL A 117 8.31 -5.60 17.60
N LEU A 118 7.12 -5.93 18.12
CA LEU A 118 6.29 -5.01 18.91
C LEU A 118 6.96 -4.65 20.23
N GLU A 119 7.64 -5.59 20.89
CA GLU A 119 8.40 -5.37 22.11
C GLU A 119 9.46 -4.27 21.93
N HIS A 120 10.11 -4.24 20.79
CA HIS A 120 11.15 -3.26 20.43
C HIS A 120 10.61 -1.95 19.82
N ASN A 121 9.34 -1.62 20.07
CA ASN A 121 8.66 -0.40 19.60
C ASN A 121 8.68 -0.20 18.08
N ALA A 122 8.80 -1.29 17.32
CA ALA A 122 8.55 -1.31 15.89
C ALA A 122 7.07 -1.65 15.64
N ALA A 123 6.47 -1.07 14.60
CA ALA A 123 5.09 -1.35 14.25
C ALA A 123 4.97 -2.61 13.39
N PHE A 124 3.85 -3.30 13.50
CA PHE A 124 3.47 -4.37 12.57
C PHE A 124 2.27 -3.95 11.73
N CYS A 125 2.34 -4.13 10.42
CA CYS A 125 1.26 -3.82 9.49
C CYS A 125 0.63 -5.11 8.96
N MET A 126 -0.67 -5.27 9.18
CA MET A 126 -1.47 -6.38 8.69
C MET A 126 -2.67 -5.86 7.91
N PHE A 127 -2.75 -6.18 6.62
CA PHE A 127 -3.92 -5.88 5.80
C PHE A 127 -5.10 -6.75 6.24
N VAL A 128 -6.06 -6.13 6.90
CA VAL A 128 -7.12 -6.83 7.67
C VAL A 128 -8.16 -7.54 6.81
N GLU A 129 -8.23 -7.24 5.53
CA GLU A 129 -9.15 -7.89 4.58
C GLU A 129 -8.62 -9.26 4.08
N GLY A 130 -7.32 -9.53 4.22
CA GLY A 130 -6.67 -10.78 3.79
C GLY A 130 -6.59 -11.00 2.27
N THR A 131 -7.15 -10.11 1.49
CA THR A 131 -7.03 -10.02 0.02
C THR A 131 -7.19 -8.58 -0.41
N HIS A 132 -6.78 -8.24 -1.64
CA HIS A 132 -6.92 -6.88 -2.18
C HIS A 132 -8.06 -6.79 -3.19
N ARG A 133 -8.68 -5.60 -3.28
CA ARG A 133 -9.74 -5.30 -4.22
C ARG A 133 -9.74 -3.81 -4.57
N PRO A 134 -9.69 -3.41 -5.88
CA PRO A 134 -9.64 -2.01 -6.28
C PRO A 134 -11.03 -1.37 -6.23
N LYS A 135 -11.62 -1.35 -5.03
CA LYS A 135 -12.92 -0.74 -4.75
C LYS A 135 -12.82 0.21 -3.55
N ARG A 136 -13.74 1.17 -3.51
CA ARG A 136 -13.94 2.09 -2.38
C ARG A 136 -14.92 1.51 -1.34
N SER A 137 -14.85 0.20 -1.16
CA SER A 137 -15.61 -0.54 -0.16
C SER A 137 -14.66 -1.47 0.59
N LEU A 138 -15.05 -1.94 1.73
CA LEU A 138 -14.25 -2.85 2.56
C LEU A 138 -14.76 -4.28 2.44
N LEU A 139 -13.85 -5.24 2.53
CA LEU A 139 -14.16 -6.63 2.75
C LEU A 139 -14.29 -6.91 4.27
N PRO A 140 -14.96 -8.01 4.66
CA PRO A 140 -15.06 -8.37 6.07
C PRO A 140 -13.68 -8.51 6.72
N ILE A 141 -13.51 -7.88 7.89
CA ILE A 141 -12.29 -7.90 8.67
C ILE A 141 -11.96 -9.34 9.11
N LYS A 142 -10.73 -9.77 8.91
CA LYS A 142 -10.26 -11.10 9.29
C LYS A 142 -9.77 -11.12 10.74
N LYS A 143 -10.09 -12.20 11.46
CA LYS A 143 -9.76 -12.36 12.89
C LYS A 143 -8.25 -12.42 13.21
N GLY A 144 -7.38 -12.43 12.20
CA GLY A 144 -5.92 -12.53 12.38
C GLY A 144 -5.33 -11.40 13.20
N VAL A 145 -5.80 -10.17 12.99
CA VAL A 145 -5.33 -8.98 13.71
C VAL A 145 -5.64 -9.07 15.21
N PHE A 146 -6.82 -9.53 15.57
CA PHE A 146 -7.23 -9.69 16.98
C PHE A 146 -6.50 -10.84 17.68
N ARG A 147 -6.23 -11.95 16.96
CA ARG A 147 -5.40 -13.05 17.49
C ARG A 147 -3.97 -12.62 17.78
N LEU A 148 -3.38 -11.80 16.88
CA LEU A 148 -2.07 -11.21 17.12
C LEU A 148 -2.11 -10.25 18.31
N ALA A 149 -3.14 -9.40 18.40
CA ALA A 149 -3.28 -8.46 19.51
C ALA A 149 -3.44 -9.18 20.87
N ALA A 150 -4.22 -10.26 20.90
CA ALA A 150 -4.37 -11.10 22.10
C ALA A 150 -3.03 -11.71 22.53
N LEU A 151 -2.29 -12.30 21.60
CA LEU A 151 -0.96 -12.86 21.90
C LEU A 151 0.04 -11.79 22.35
N ALA A 152 0.00 -10.60 21.75
CA ALA A 152 0.84 -9.49 22.15
C ALA A 152 0.47 -8.99 23.55
N LYS A 153 -0.83 -8.90 23.88
CA LYS A 153 -1.32 -8.52 25.20
C LYS A 153 -0.92 -9.52 26.29
N GLU A 154 -0.97 -10.82 25.96
CA GLU A 154 -0.52 -11.89 26.87
C GLU A 154 0.99 -11.82 27.17
N LYS A 155 1.81 -11.43 26.18
CA LYS A 155 3.27 -11.53 26.28
C LYS A 155 4.00 -10.22 26.61
N LEU A 156 3.35 -9.07 26.38
CA LEU A 156 3.99 -7.77 26.56
C LEU A 156 3.39 -7.04 27.77
N ASP A 157 4.27 -6.50 28.60
CA ASP A 157 3.87 -5.63 29.72
C ASP A 157 3.71 -4.18 29.26
N LYS A 158 2.85 -3.98 28.24
CA LYS A 158 2.49 -2.66 27.71
C LYS A 158 1.15 -2.69 26.98
N PRO A 159 0.50 -1.53 26.82
CA PRO A 159 -0.73 -1.45 26.03
C PRO A 159 -0.54 -1.97 24.58
N VAL A 160 -1.55 -2.62 24.04
CA VAL A 160 -1.58 -3.06 22.63
C VAL A 160 -2.66 -2.29 21.89
N TYR A 161 -2.25 -1.59 20.86
CA TYR A 161 -3.15 -0.77 20.05
C TYR A 161 -3.30 -1.32 18.65
N ILE A 162 -4.54 -1.41 18.19
CA ILE A 162 -4.89 -1.62 16.78
C ILE A 162 -5.21 -0.25 16.19
N VAL A 163 -4.40 0.21 15.24
CA VAL A 163 -4.57 1.52 14.61
C VAL A 163 -5.26 1.33 13.26
N PRO A 164 -6.51 1.80 13.10
CA PRO A 164 -7.18 1.82 11.81
C PRO A 164 -6.42 2.70 10.83
N VAL A 165 -6.19 2.22 9.61
CA VAL A 165 -5.50 2.98 8.57
C VAL A 165 -6.34 2.99 7.30
N GLY A 166 -6.68 4.17 6.81
CA GLY A 166 -7.38 4.35 5.54
C GLY A 166 -6.40 4.60 4.41
N LEU A 167 -6.41 3.74 3.40
CA LEU A 167 -5.67 3.91 2.15
C LEU A 167 -6.63 4.25 1.03
N GLU A 168 -6.40 5.37 0.35
CA GLU A 168 -7.24 5.84 -0.72
C GLU A 168 -6.40 6.30 -1.91
N TYR A 169 -6.88 6.00 -3.11
CA TYR A 169 -6.26 6.41 -4.38
C TYR A 169 -7.27 7.17 -5.23
N GLY A 170 -6.80 8.19 -5.94
CA GLY A 170 -7.66 8.90 -6.90
C GLY A 170 -8.14 7.98 -8.02
N ASP A 171 -7.23 7.10 -8.49
CA ASP A 171 -7.50 6.06 -9.46
C ASP A 171 -6.59 4.86 -9.20
N TYR A 172 -7.15 3.65 -9.16
CA TYR A 172 -6.41 2.42 -8.85
C TYR A 172 -5.51 1.93 -9.98
N PHE A 173 -5.79 2.33 -11.22
CA PHE A 173 -5.11 1.82 -12.41
C PHE A 173 -4.26 2.85 -13.10
N ARG A 174 -4.50 4.13 -12.82
CA ARG A 174 -3.80 5.25 -13.46
C ARG A 174 -2.46 5.50 -12.80
N TYR A 175 -1.45 5.72 -13.63
CA TYR A 175 -0.14 6.15 -13.19
C TYR A 175 -0.15 7.62 -12.76
N MET A 176 0.70 7.97 -11.76
CA MET A 176 0.75 9.34 -11.20
C MET A 176 -0.61 9.82 -10.66
N SER A 177 -1.46 8.89 -10.21
CA SER A 177 -2.66 9.22 -9.46
C SER A 177 -2.31 9.81 -8.08
N THR A 178 -3.29 10.31 -7.34
CA THR A 178 -3.09 10.72 -5.95
C THR A 178 -3.13 9.49 -5.04
N ALA A 179 -2.40 9.55 -3.92
CA ALA A 179 -2.53 8.60 -2.82
C ALA A 179 -2.73 9.36 -1.51
N ARG A 180 -3.59 8.83 -0.65
CA ARG A 180 -3.81 9.34 0.71
C ARG A 180 -3.72 8.19 1.69
N ILE A 181 -3.03 8.41 2.80
CA ILE A 181 -3.03 7.55 3.96
C ILE A 181 -3.47 8.35 5.18
N SER A 182 -4.45 7.82 5.90
CA SER A 182 -5.00 8.44 7.09
C SER A 182 -4.94 7.46 8.25
N TYR A 183 -4.35 7.88 9.37
CA TYR A 183 -4.32 7.11 10.61
C TYR A 183 -5.51 7.55 11.47
N GLY A 184 -6.38 6.62 11.83
CA GLY A 184 -7.53 6.85 12.71
C GLY A 184 -7.16 6.72 14.17
N ASP A 185 -8.16 6.99 15.04
CA ASP A 185 -8.00 6.84 16.48
C ASP A 185 -7.68 5.39 16.84
N PRO A 186 -6.64 5.15 17.67
CA PRO A 186 -6.22 3.82 18.04
C PRO A 186 -7.32 3.11 18.88
N ILE A 187 -7.43 1.81 18.66
CA ILE A 187 -8.27 0.93 19.47
C ILE A 187 -7.35 0.27 20.49
N LEU A 188 -7.49 0.61 21.76
CA LEU A 188 -6.84 -0.15 22.82
C LEU A 188 -7.46 -1.55 22.86
N PHE A 189 -6.63 -2.57 22.70
CA PHE A 189 -7.12 -3.95 22.68
C PHE A 189 -7.52 -4.40 24.08
N ASP A 190 -8.77 -4.83 24.21
CA ASP A 190 -9.31 -5.49 25.39
C ASP A 190 -9.57 -6.97 25.06
N GLU A 191 -8.97 -7.87 25.83
CA GLU A 191 -9.11 -9.30 25.66
C GLU A 191 -10.53 -9.83 25.98
N ASN A 192 -11.30 -9.07 26.80
CA ASN A 192 -12.68 -9.39 27.17
C ASN A 192 -13.70 -8.91 26.14
N ALA A 193 -13.30 -8.07 25.18
CA ALA A 193 -14.20 -7.57 24.15
C ALA A 193 -14.54 -8.65 23.12
N ASP A 194 -15.80 -8.66 22.67
CA ASP A 194 -16.21 -9.57 21.60
C ASP A 194 -15.45 -9.23 20.31
N THR A 195 -14.91 -10.27 19.69
CA THR A 195 -14.21 -10.14 18.39
C THR A 195 -15.12 -9.61 17.28
N ALA A 196 -16.42 -9.88 17.33
CA ALA A 196 -17.37 -9.36 16.34
C ALA A 196 -17.54 -7.85 16.50
N ASP A 197 -17.67 -7.36 17.73
CA ASP A 197 -17.78 -5.94 18.04
C ASP A 197 -16.49 -5.19 17.66
N LEU A 198 -15.32 -5.72 18.02
CA LEU A 198 -14.03 -5.16 17.62
C LEU A 198 -13.88 -5.12 16.10
N SER A 199 -14.37 -6.14 15.40
CA SER A 199 -14.35 -6.21 13.93
C SER A 199 -15.23 -5.11 13.32
N GLN A 200 -16.41 -4.88 13.86
CA GLN A 200 -17.31 -3.82 13.41
C GLN A 200 -16.73 -2.44 13.70
N ILE A 201 -16.22 -2.21 14.91
CA ILE A 201 -15.56 -0.93 15.28
C ILE A 201 -14.39 -0.63 14.33
N LEU A 202 -13.54 -1.63 14.07
CA LEU A 202 -12.39 -1.46 13.17
C LEU A 202 -12.84 -1.16 11.74
N HIS A 203 -13.87 -1.88 11.24
CA HIS A 203 -14.46 -1.65 9.94
C HIS A 203 -14.96 -0.20 9.80
N ASP A 204 -15.77 0.26 10.75
CA ASP A 204 -16.39 1.58 10.70
C ASP A 204 -15.36 2.71 10.81
N ARG A 205 -14.33 2.52 11.63
CA ARG A 205 -13.21 3.46 11.71
C ARG A 205 -12.42 3.52 10.41
N ILE A 206 -12.12 2.39 9.74
CA ILE A 206 -11.45 2.40 8.42
C ILE A 206 -12.36 3.04 7.38
N ALA A 207 -13.66 2.73 7.37
CA ALA A 207 -14.63 3.30 6.44
C ALA A 207 -14.70 4.84 6.56
N SER A 208 -14.61 5.39 7.78
CA SER A 208 -14.61 6.84 8.01
C SER A 208 -13.35 7.55 7.52
N LEU A 209 -12.25 6.83 7.32
CA LEU A 209 -10.95 7.38 6.86
C LEU A 209 -10.83 7.46 5.33
N ILE A 210 -11.74 6.85 4.60
CA ILE A 210 -11.73 6.78 3.13
C ILE A 210 -13.03 7.30 2.55
N THR A 211 -13.04 7.60 1.27
CA THR A 211 -14.30 7.78 0.53
C THR A 211 -14.94 6.40 0.34
N TYR A 212 -15.82 6.02 1.27
CA TYR A 212 -16.42 4.71 1.35
C TYR A 212 -17.76 4.65 0.63
N PHE A 213 -17.97 3.60 -0.17
CA PHE A 213 -19.26 3.23 -0.74
C PHE A 213 -19.57 1.79 -0.35
N PRO A 214 -20.79 1.49 0.16
CA PRO A 214 -21.22 0.12 0.37
C PRO A 214 -21.11 -0.71 -0.90
N ASP A 215 -20.70 -1.97 -0.79
CA ASP A 215 -20.62 -2.90 -1.94
C ASP A 215 -21.99 -3.55 -2.19
N ASP A 216 -22.94 -2.72 -2.54
CA ASP A 216 -24.34 -3.07 -2.87
C ASP A 216 -24.66 -2.83 -4.35
N GLU A 217 -25.92 -2.96 -4.73
CA GLU A 217 -26.41 -2.75 -6.11
C GLU A 217 -26.19 -1.31 -6.61
N ASN A 218 -26.04 -0.34 -5.73
CA ASN A 218 -25.82 1.07 -6.07
C ASN A 218 -24.34 1.45 -6.19
N TYR A 219 -23.40 0.53 -5.87
CA TYR A 219 -21.96 0.84 -5.85
C TYR A 219 -21.48 1.47 -7.15
N GLU A 220 -21.77 0.85 -8.29
CA GLU A 220 -21.29 1.32 -9.61
C GLU A 220 -21.86 2.70 -9.97
N LYS A 221 -23.12 2.96 -9.63
CA LYS A 221 -23.78 4.26 -9.83
C LYS A 221 -23.12 5.35 -8.98
N ASN A 222 -22.95 5.08 -7.70
CA ASN A 222 -22.34 6.03 -6.73
C ASN A 222 -20.89 6.31 -7.10
N TYR A 223 -20.14 5.29 -7.51
CA TYR A 223 -18.75 5.42 -7.93
C TYR A 223 -18.62 6.20 -9.24
N ALA A 224 -19.47 5.95 -10.23
CA ALA A 224 -19.49 6.70 -11.48
C ALA A 224 -19.81 8.19 -11.25
N GLU A 225 -20.77 8.49 -10.37
CA GLU A 225 -21.10 9.87 -9.99
C GLU A 225 -19.92 10.55 -9.28
N TYR A 226 -19.30 9.86 -8.34
CA TYR A 226 -18.09 10.36 -7.68
C TYR A 226 -16.98 10.66 -8.69
N GLN A 227 -16.72 9.75 -9.63
CA GLN A 227 -15.72 9.96 -10.67
C GLN A 227 -16.04 11.20 -11.51
N ARG A 228 -17.29 11.35 -11.96
CA ARG A 228 -17.74 12.52 -12.73
C ARG A 228 -17.50 13.84 -12.01
N LEU A 229 -17.78 13.89 -10.69
CA LEU A 229 -17.60 15.09 -9.87
C LEU A 229 -16.13 15.44 -9.61
N HIS A 230 -15.26 14.43 -9.56
CA HIS A 230 -13.84 14.60 -9.23
C HIS A 230 -12.91 14.51 -10.44
N GLN A 231 -13.45 14.60 -11.65
CA GLN A 231 -12.64 14.66 -12.87
C GLN A 231 -11.80 15.93 -12.93
N PRO A 232 -10.52 15.82 -13.37
CA PRO A 232 -9.70 16.98 -13.59
C PRO A 232 -10.29 17.83 -14.73
N LYS A 233 -10.55 19.10 -14.44
CA LYS A 233 -11.03 20.04 -15.46
C LYS A 233 -9.87 20.59 -16.28
N LEU A 234 -10.08 20.70 -17.61
CA LEU A 234 -9.13 21.36 -18.50
C LEU A 234 -9.03 22.84 -18.13
N LYS A 235 -7.79 23.28 -17.88
CA LYS A 235 -7.51 24.71 -17.68
C LYS A 235 -6.88 25.23 -18.98
N TRP A 236 -7.32 26.39 -19.46
CA TRP A 236 -6.89 26.98 -20.75
C TRP A 236 -5.38 27.04 -20.92
N TRP A 237 -4.61 27.29 -19.84
CA TRP A 237 -3.12 27.34 -19.87
C TRP A 237 -2.48 25.97 -20.10
N MET A 238 -3.19 24.86 -19.94
CA MET A 238 -2.66 23.50 -20.19
C MET A 238 -2.44 23.24 -21.66
N ILE A 239 -3.21 23.89 -22.55
CA ILE A 239 -3.10 23.71 -24.00
C ILE A 239 -1.75 24.20 -24.53
N PRO A 240 -1.34 25.46 -24.31
CA PRO A 240 -0.03 25.93 -24.77
C PRO A 240 1.13 25.17 -24.14
N VAL A 241 1.03 24.80 -22.85
CA VAL A 241 2.05 23.98 -22.20
C VAL A 241 2.17 22.60 -22.85
N ALA A 242 1.07 21.96 -23.23
CA ALA A 242 1.08 20.69 -23.95
C ALA A 242 1.77 20.82 -25.31
N ILE A 243 1.43 21.85 -26.09
CA ILE A 243 2.04 22.10 -27.41
C ILE A 243 3.53 22.33 -27.28
N LEU A 244 3.96 23.19 -26.38
CA LEU A 244 5.38 23.50 -26.16
C LEU A 244 6.21 22.32 -25.62
N SER A 245 5.59 21.45 -24.79
CA SER A 245 6.27 20.26 -24.24
C SER A 245 6.26 19.05 -25.18
N LEU A 246 5.47 19.08 -26.26
CA LEU A 246 5.31 17.94 -27.18
C LEU A 246 6.63 17.43 -27.77
N PRO A 247 7.55 18.28 -28.31
CA PRO A 247 8.83 17.78 -28.84
C PRO A 247 9.67 17.06 -27.79
N VAL A 248 9.72 17.60 -26.57
CA VAL A 248 10.44 16.98 -25.43
C VAL A 248 9.80 15.65 -25.06
N PHE A 249 8.47 15.60 -24.99
CA PHE A 249 7.73 14.38 -24.72
C PHE A 249 8.02 13.28 -25.76
N VAL A 250 8.01 13.62 -27.05
CA VAL A 250 8.31 12.69 -28.15
C VAL A 250 9.76 12.18 -28.03
N ALA A 251 10.73 13.07 -27.86
CA ALA A 251 12.14 12.68 -27.71
C ALA A 251 12.35 11.72 -26.52
N LEU A 252 11.77 12.04 -25.37
CA LEU A 252 11.84 11.19 -24.18
C LEU A 252 11.10 9.86 -24.38
N SER A 253 9.97 9.86 -25.10
CA SER A 253 9.22 8.64 -25.42
C SER A 253 10.05 7.69 -26.28
N ILE A 254 10.79 8.21 -27.26
CA ILE A 254 11.71 7.44 -28.10
C ILE A 254 12.86 6.88 -27.24
N ALA A 255 13.50 7.72 -26.44
CA ALA A 255 14.61 7.30 -25.58
C ALA A 255 14.21 6.22 -24.55
N LEU A 256 12.99 6.30 -24.03
CA LEU A 256 12.47 5.38 -23.04
C LEU A 256 11.62 4.25 -23.66
N SER A 257 11.52 4.19 -24.99
CA SER A 257 10.68 3.19 -25.68
C SER A 257 10.95 1.74 -25.27
N PRO A 258 12.20 1.27 -25.03
CA PRO A 258 12.43 -0.10 -24.57
C PRO A 258 11.77 -0.39 -23.20
N LEU A 259 11.82 0.58 -22.28
CA LEU A 259 11.18 0.45 -20.97
C LEU A 259 9.66 0.51 -21.02
N LEU A 260 9.15 1.40 -21.87
CA LEU A 260 7.71 1.52 -22.09
C LEU A 260 7.16 0.25 -22.72
N LEU A 261 7.86 -0.30 -23.71
CA LEU A 261 7.50 -1.57 -24.34
C LEU A 261 7.55 -2.74 -23.35
N LEU A 262 8.63 -2.85 -22.57
CA LEU A 262 8.74 -3.87 -21.52
C LEU A 262 7.57 -3.78 -20.54
N THR A 263 7.27 -2.56 -20.08
CA THR A 263 6.14 -2.31 -19.16
C THR A 263 4.81 -2.69 -19.81
N ALA A 264 4.61 -2.37 -21.09
CA ALA A 264 3.38 -2.69 -21.83
C ALA A 264 3.22 -4.21 -22.02
N ILE A 265 4.29 -4.92 -22.37
CA ILE A 265 4.28 -6.39 -22.54
C ILE A 265 3.93 -7.07 -21.20
N ILE A 266 4.57 -6.68 -20.10
CA ILE A 266 4.30 -7.27 -18.78
C ILE A 266 2.85 -6.99 -18.38
N LYS A 267 2.37 -5.74 -18.53
CA LYS A 267 0.99 -5.36 -18.23
C LYS A 267 -0.04 -6.13 -19.08
N GLY A 268 0.24 -6.34 -20.35
CA GLY A 268 -0.64 -7.10 -21.26
C GLY A 268 -0.81 -8.57 -20.86
N ARG A 269 0.16 -9.14 -20.12
CA ARG A 269 0.12 -10.52 -19.61
C ARG A 269 -0.50 -10.64 -18.22
N LEU A 270 -0.81 -9.54 -17.55
CA LEU A 270 -1.41 -9.57 -16.22
C LEU A 270 -2.86 -10.09 -16.28
N LYS A 271 -3.12 -11.19 -15.57
CA LYS A 271 -4.48 -11.68 -15.34
C LYS A 271 -5.27 -10.76 -14.40
N ASP A 272 -4.60 -10.22 -13.40
CA ASP A 272 -5.17 -9.31 -12.41
C ASP A 272 -4.63 -7.89 -12.66
N LYS A 273 -5.51 -7.00 -13.09
CA LYS A 273 -5.19 -5.59 -13.41
C LYS A 273 -4.75 -4.78 -12.19
N THR A 274 -5.04 -5.22 -10.96
CA THR A 274 -4.64 -4.53 -9.73
C THR A 274 -3.11 -4.46 -9.58
N TRP A 275 -2.36 -5.34 -10.25
CA TRP A 275 -0.90 -5.34 -10.28
C TRP A 275 -0.28 -4.31 -11.23
N MET A 276 -1.08 -3.57 -12.00
CA MET A 276 -0.55 -2.63 -13.00
C MET A 276 0.39 -1.58 -12.39
N ASN A 277 0.03 -1.02 -11.23
CA ASN A 277 0.87 -0.03 -10.57
C ASN A 277 2.12 -0.65 -9.93
N THR A 278 2.00 -1.87 -9.42
CA THR A 278 3.16 -2.66 -8.93
C THR A 278 4.17 -2.92 -10.06
N VAL A 279 3.72 -3.29 -11.26
CA VAL A 279 4.61 -3.48 -12.42
C VAL A 279 5.31 -2.18 -12.79
N ARG A 280 4.58 -1.08 -12.88
CA ARG A 280 5.15 0.24 -13.19
C ARG A 280 6.18 0.66 -12.14
N PHE A 281 5.87 0.46 -10.88
CA PHE A 281 6.80 0.70 -9.78
C PHE A 281 8.05 -0.17 -9.90
N SER A 282 7.90 -1.47 -10.14
CA SER A 282 9.03 -2.41 -10.23
C SER A 282 9.96 -2.09 -11.37
N VAL A 283 9.43 -1.78 -12.56
CA VAL A 283 10.23 -1.34 -13.71
C VAL A 283 10.97 -0.06 -13.36
N ARG A 284 10.29 0.94 -12.81
CA ARG A 284 10.93 2.18 -12.38
C ARG A 284 12.02 1.91 -11.35
N PHE A 285 11.72 1.17 -10.30
CA PHE A 285 12.64 0.85 -9.22
C PHE A 285 13.96 0.25 -9.75
N LEU A 286 13.89 -0.66 -10.72
CA LEU A 286 15.06 -1.31 -11.31
C LEU A 286 15.87 -0.36 -12.19
N PHE A 287 15.22 0.52 -12.94
CA PHE A 287 15.89 1.32 -13.96
C PHE A 287 16.10 2.80 -13.58
N THR A 288 15.49 3.30 -12.50
CA THR A 288 15.68 4.69 -12.04
C THR A 288 17.16 5.06 -11.80
N PRO A 289 18.02 4.21 -11.24
CA PRO A 289 19.43 4.61 -11.07
C PRO A 289 20.13 4.94 -12.39
N VAL A 290 19.71 4.30 -13.49
CA VAL A 290 20.35 4.46 -14.80
C VAL A 290 19.80 5.67 -15.58
N ILE A 291 18.50 5.95 -15.40
CA ILE A 291 17.79 6.95 -16.23
C ILE A 291 17.03 7.99 -15.40
N TRP A 292 17.45 8.18 -14.16
CA TRP A 292 16.72 8.96 -13.15
C TRP A 292 16.23 10.33 -13.65
N ALA A 293 17.10 11.14 -14.25
CA ALA A 293 16.72 12.48 -14.69
C ALA A 293 15.72 12.46 -15.86
N LEU A 294 15.98 11.67 -16.89
CA LEU A 294 15.13 11.55 -18.07
C LEU A 294 13.77 10.90 -17.73
N HIS A 295 13.82 9.89 -16.89
CA HIS A 295 12.62 9.18 -16.46
C HIS A 295 11.66 10.07 -15.64
N SER A 296 12.19 10.88 -14.73
CA SER A 296 11.39 11.80 -13.91
C SER A 296 10.71 12.87 -14.77
N LEU A 297 11.44 13.47 -15.70
CA LEU A 297 10.91 14.46 -16.63
C LEU A 297 9.85 13.85 -17.56
N PHE A 298 10.11 12.66 -18.11
CA PHE A 298 9.15 11.96 -18.95
C PHE A 298 7.82 11.71 -18.23
N TYR A 299 7.85 11.19 -17.01
CA TYR A 299 6.61 10.88 -16.27
C TYR A 299 5.86 12.13 -15.79
N LEU A 300 6.56 13.22 -15.53
CA LEU A 300 5.91 14.50 -15.26
C LEU A 300 5.07 14.95 -16.48
N ILE A 301 5.70 14.94 -17.65
CA ILE A 301 5.05 15.32 -18.91
C ILE A 301 3.93 14.32 -19.27
N LEU A 302 4.18 13.01 -19.13
CA LEU A 302 3.17 11.97 -19.36
C LEU A 302 1.94 12.15 -18.46
N ASN A 303 2.12 12.49 -17.19
CA ASN A 303 1.01 12.76 -16.30
C ASN A 303 0.17 13.97 -16.76
N PHE A 304 0.86 15.01 -17.26
CA PHE A 304 0.19 16.16 -17.83
C PHE A 304 -0.64 15.78 -19.06
N TYR A 305 -0.06 15.02 -20.01
CA TYR A 305 -0.80 14.51 -21.19
C TYR A 305 -1.96 13.58 -20.84
N ASN A 306 -1.77 12.69 -19.89
CA ASN A 306 -2.85 11.81 -19.42
C ASN A 306 -4.02 12.61 -18.81
N LYS A 307 -3.74 13.71 -18.10
CA LYS A 307 -4.78 14.60 -17.61
C LYS A 307 -5.53 15.27 -18.76
N LEU A 308 -4.82 15.72 -19.81
CA LEU A 308 -5.43 16.30 -21.01
C LEU A 308 -6.30 15.28 -21.74
N ILE A 309 -5.76 14.08 -22.03
CA ILE A 309 -6.49 13.02 -22.75
C ILE A 309 -7.78 12.65 -22.01
N ASN A 310 -7.74 12.50 -20.69
CA ASN A 310 -8.95 12.18 -19.94
C ASN A 310 -9.98 13.31 -19.89
N ILE A 311 -9.58 14.53 -20.22
CA ILE A 311 -10.49 15.67 -20.31
C ILE A 311 -11.16 15.69 -21.70
N PHE A 312 -10.45 15.25 -22.76
CA PHE A 312 -10.94 15.23 -24.13
C PHE A 312 -11.64 13.92 -24.53
N ALA A 313 -11.41 12.81 -23.81
CA ALA A 313 -12.01 11.50 -24.09
C ALA A 313 -13.38 11.31 -23.42
N LEU A 314 -13.94 12.35 -22.86
CA LEU A 314 -15.27 12.47 -22.26
C LEU A 314 -16.06 13.59 -22.92
#